data_8655e13dd3e70fd043b69afe63c1a639
#
_entry.id   8655e13dd3e70fd043b69afe63c1a639
#
_cell.length_a   1.000
_cell.length_b   1.000
_cell.length_c   1.000
_cell.angle_alpha   90.00
_cell.angle_beta   90.00
_cell.angle_gamma   90.00
#
_symmetry.space_group_name_H-M   'P 1'
#
loop_
_entity.id
_entity.type
_entity.pdbx_description
1 polymer ?
#
loop_
_entity_poly.entity_id
_entity_poly.type
_entity_poly.pdbx_seq_one_letter_code
_entity_poly.pdbx_strand_id
1 'polypeptide(L)' 'MFIQYEVWGLFEGHEELLECVPTLKEAEQVAEDLLEFNEEIWILEDTDDDLIEVRRYKNTGVIG' A
#
# COMPACT_ATOMS: atom_id res chain seq x y z
N MET A 1 21.57 2.12 7.07
CA MET A 1 20.29 1.46 7.17
C MET A 1 19.39 1.91 6.03
N PHE A 2 18.75 0.95 5.36
CA PHE A 2 17.91 1.27 4.23
C PHE A 2 16.46 1.05 4.62
N ILE A 3 15.59 2.01 4.37
CA ILE A 3 14.20 1.88 4.65
C ILE A 3 13.42 2.42 3.48
N GLN A 4 12.46 1.66 2.99
CA GLN A 4 11.54 2.18 1.99
C GLN A 4 10.18 1.58 2.28
N TYR A 5 9.16 2.07 1.62
CA TYR A 5 7.80 1.62 1.82
C TYR A 5 7.25 1.13 0.49
N GLU A 6 6.63 -0.05 0.52
CA GLU A 6 6.04 -0.63 -0.67
C GLU A 6 4.53 -0.53 -0.54
N VAL A 7 3.87 -0.01 -1.53
CA VAL A 7 2.43 0.10 -1.53
C VAL A 7 1.89 -0.97 -2.47
N TRP A 8 1.12 -1.89 -1.92
CA TRP A 8 0.57 -3.02 -2.66
C TRP A 8 -0.95 -2.91 -2.74
N GLY A 9 -1.52 -3.41 -3.79
CA GLY A 9 -2.95 -3.37 -3.98
C GLY A 9 -3.52 -4.70 -4.44
N LEU A 10 -4.79 -4.92 -4.14
CA LEU A 10 -5.52 -6.11 -4.54
C LEU A 10 -6.61 -5.69 -5.51
N PHE A 11 -6.65 -6.29 -6.69
CA PHE A 11 -7.69 -6.01 -7.65
C PHE A 11 -8.05 -7.28 -8.40
N GLU A 12 -9.31 -7.65 -8.35
CA GLU A 12 -9.83 -8.85 -9.02
C GLU A 12 -9.03 -10.11 -8.69
N GLY A 13 -8.68 -10.24 -7.43
CA GLY A 13 -7.95 -11.42 -6.96
C GLY A 13 -6.46 -11.39 -7.22
N HIS A 14 -5.93 -10.30 -7.78
CA HIS A 14 -4.52 -10.19 -8.05
C HIS A 14 -3.88 -9.14 -7.15
N GLU A 15 -2.73 -9.51 -6.56
CA GLU A 15 -1.98 -8.57 -5.74
C GLU A 15 -0.84 -8.05 -6.58
N GLU A 16 -0.60 -6.76 -6.53
CA GLU A 16 0.54 -6.22 -7.25
C GLU A 16 1.15 -5.03 -6.54
N LEU A 17 2.42 -4.82 -6.76
CA LEU A 17 3.12 -3.69 -6.20
C LEU A 17 2.74 -2.46 -7.00
N LEU A 18 2.21 -1.47 -6.33
CA LEU A 18 1.76 -0.25 -6.99
C LEU A 18 2.85 0.81 -7.02
N GLU A 19 3.59 0.94 -5.92
CA GLU A 19 4.59 2.00 -5.83
C GLU A 19 5.59 1.69 -4.72
N CYS A 20 6.82 2.21 -4.83
CA CYS A 20 7.82 2.14 -3.79
C CYS A 20 8.25 3.56 -3.50
N VAL A 21 8.18 3.97 -2.26
CA VAL A 21 8.50 5.37 -1.88
C VAL A 21 9.38 5.39 -0.63
N PRO A 22 10.10 6.45 -0.38
CA PRO A 22 11.04 6.51 0.73
C PRO A 22 10.45 6.83 2.09
N THR A 23 9.22 7.34 2.18
CA THR A 23 8.64 7.70 3.46
C THR A 23 7.24 7.15 3.61
N LEU A 24 6.83 6.92 4.86
CA LEU A 24 5.50 6.43 5.16
C LEU A 24 4.44 7.45 4.70
N LYS A 25 4.72 8.73 4.88
CA LYS A 25 3.76 9.75 4.50
C LYS A 25 3.48 9.70 3.00
N GLU A 26 4.50 9.51 2.19
CA GLU A 26 4.31 9.41 0.76
C GLU A 26 3.54 8.12 0.43
N ALA A 27 3.82 7.04 1.15
CA ALA A 27 3.12 5.78 0.93
C ALA A 27 1.63 5.92 1.26
N GLU A 28 1.32 6.65 2.34
CA GLU A 28 -0.07 6.89 2.72
C GLU A 28 -0.80 7.70 1.65
N GLN A 29 -0.10 8.67 1.07
CA GLN A 29 -0.70 9.49 0.03
C GLN A 29 -0.98 8.64 -1.23
N VAL A 30 -0.05 7.78 -1.59
CA VAL A 30 -0.24 6.89 -2.73
C VAL A 30 -1.43 5.96 -2.47
N ALA A 31 -1.51 5.42 -1.24
CA ALA A 31 -2.60 4.51 -0.88
C ALA A 31 -3.95 5.22 -1.01
N GLU A 32 -4.04 6.44 -0.52
CA GLU A 32 -5.28 7.18 -0.59
C GLU A 32 -5.67 7.47 -2.03
N ASP A 33 -4.70 7.83 -2.86
CA ASP A 33 -4.98 8.17 -4.24
C ASP A 33 -5.40 6.97 -5.07
N LEU A 34 -4.87 5.79 -4.76
CA LEU A 34 -5.13 4.61 -5.56
C LEU A 34 -6.20 3.69 -4.98
N LEU A 35 -6.71 4.00 -3.80
CA LEU A 35 -7.67 3.11 -3.16
C LEU A 35 -8.95 2.95 -4.00
N GLU A 36 -9.34 3.98 -4.72
CA GLU A 36 -10.55 3.89 -5.52
C GLU A 36 -10.42 2.89 -6.67
N PHE A 37 -9.19 2.54 -7.04
CA PHE A 37 -8.94 1.62 -8.12
C PHE A 37 -8.62 0.20 -7.64
N ASN A 38 -8.66 -0.03 -6.34
CA ASN A 38 -8.27 -1.30 -5.76
C ASN A 38 -9.25 -1.72 -4.67
N GLU A 39 -9.36 -3.01 -4.41
CA GLU A 39 -10.26 -3.50 -3.35
C GLU A 39 -9.61 -3.30 -1.99
N GLU A 40 -8.30 -3.42 -1.94
CA GLU A 40 -7.55 -3.24 -0.71
C GLU A 40 -6.19 -2.72 -1.07
N ILE A 41 -5.59 -1.95 -0.19
CA ILE A 41 -4.22 -1.49 -0.35
C ILE A 41 -3.53 -1.67 0.99
N TRP A 42 -2.29 -2.13 0.99
CA TRP A 42 -1.52 -2.20 2.23
C TRP A 42 -0.12 -1.68 1.99
N ILE A 43 0.52 -1.21 3.05
CA ILE A 43 1.84 -0.63 2.98
C ILE A 43 2.76 -1.50 3.80
N LEU A 44 3.88 -1.90 3.20
CA LEU A 44 4.90 -2.68 3.88
C LEU A 44 6.11 -1.81 4.09
N GLU A 45 6.67 -1.86 5.32
CA GLU A 45 7.90 -1.17 5.60
C GLU A 45 9.01 -2.15 5.32
N ASP A 46 9.88 -1.83 4.38
CA ASP A 46 10.93 -2.71 3.95
C ASP A 46 12.25 -2.18 4.50
N THR A 47 12.86 -2.92 5.40
CA THR A 47 14.13 -2.54 5.97
C THR A 47 15.15 -3.63 5.65
N ASP A 48 16.38 -3.44 6.06
CA ASP A 48 17.43 -4.43 5.81
C ASP A 48 17.08 -5.77 6.44
N ASP A 49 16.34 -5.78 7.53
CA ASP A 49 16.07 -6.99 8.28
C ASP A 49 14.68 -7.56 8.10
N ASP A 50 13.68 -6.75 7.83
CA ASP A 50 12.31 -7.20 7.84
C ASP A 50 11.43 -6.53 6.81
N LEU A 51 10.30 -7.15 6.54
CA LEU A 51 9.28 -6.56 5.69
C LEU A 51 8.00 -6.66 6.51
N ILE A 52 7.48 -5.55 6.98
CA ILE A 52 6.38 -5.52 7.92
C ILE A 52 5.22 -4.69 7.41
N GLU A 53 4.00 -5.22 7.52
CA GLU A 53 2.83 -4.46 7.12
C GLU A 53 2.57 -3.40 8.19
N VAL A 54 2.52 -2.14 7.83
CA VAL A 54 2.34 -1.04 8.77
C VAL A 54 1.01 -0.33 8.59
N ARG A 55 0.33 -0.46 7.46
CA ARG A 55 -0.97 0.15 7.22
C ARG A 55 -1.78 -0.73 6.29
N ARG A 56 -3.09 -0.73 6.45
CA ARG A 56 -3.98 -1.45 5.54
C ARG A 56 -5.26 -0.62 5.33
N TYR A 57 -5.66 -0.48 4.09
CA TYR A 57 -6.84 0.27 3.73
C TYR A 57 -7.78 -0.63 2.95
N LYS A 58 -9.06 -0.54 3.22
CA LYS A 58 -10.04 -1.31 2.48
C LYS A 58 -10.97 -0.35 1.76
N ASN A 59 -11.21 -0.66 0.50
CA ASN A 59 -12.18 0.11 -0.25
C ASN A 59 -13.52 -0.49 0.08
N THR A 60 -14.37 0.22 0.79
CA THR A 60 -15.63 -0.30 1.23
C THR A 60 -16.64 -0.43 0.10
N GLY A 61 -16.26 0.06 -1.01
CA GLY A 61 -17.11 -0.13 -2.13
C GLY A 61 -18.36 0.56 -2.09
N VAL A 62 -18.35 1.58 -1.45
CA VAL A 62 -19.43 2.08 -1.32
C VAL A 62 -20.00 2.55 -2.40
N ILE A 63 -20.82 2.19 -2.86
CA ILE A 63 -21.35 2.57 -3.87
C ILE A 63 -22.49 2.90 -3.62
N GLY A 64 -22.62 3.56 -3.42
CA GLY A 64 -23.88 4.04 -3.10
C GLY A 64 -24.83 3.29 -3.72
#